data_517cd58c98603a07a2182edb10026c20
#
_entry.id   517cd58c98603a07a2182edb10026c20
#
_cell.length_a   1.000
_cell.length_b   1.000
_cell.length_c   1.000
_cell.angle_alpha   90.00
_cell.angle_beta   90.00
_cell.angle_gamma   90.00
#
_symmetry.space_group_name_H-M   'P 1'
#
loop_
_entity.id
_entity.type
_entity.pdbx_description
1 polymer ?
#
loop_
_entity_poly.entity_id
_entity_poly.type
_entity_poly.pdbx_seq_one_letter_code
_entity_poly.pdbx_strand_id
1 'polypeptide(L)'
;MNIITYPERNTWADLLKRPTLQTESLRETVLEILNRIKFEGDKAVLEYEEKFDKVRLNSLLVSEEEIAEAEKKVSIELKAAITLAYNNIRTFHTAQVFQGKKITTLPGVTCWQKAVAIEKVGLYIPGGTAPLFSTVLMLATPAQIAGCKEIILCTPPDKEGKIHPAILYAAKLAGISRIFKAGGVQAIGAMAYGTESIPKVYKIFGPGNQYVTAAKQQVSLRDVAIDMPAGPSEVAVLADETANPVFVAADLLSQAEHGTDSQAILITTSETLPKTVTEEVERQLAQLPRKEIASRSLAASKLILVKNIDEAVEMTNEYAPEHLIIETKDYLEISERIVNAGSVFLGYYSPESAGDYASGTNHTLPTNGYAKAYSGVSLDSFIRKITFQEITPEGIAMIGPAIEVMAANEQLDAHKNAVSVRLNK
;
A
#
# COMPACT_ATOMS: atom_id res chain seq x y z
N MET A 1 24.68 12.07 3.85
CA MET A 1 23.42 12.85 3.86
C MET A 1 23.73 14.32 3.77
N ASN A 2 22.86 15.13 3.17
CA ASN A 2 23.05 16.58 3.06
C ASN A 2 22.34 17.30 4.20
N ILE A 3 23.05 18.15 4.94
CA ILE A 3 22.47 19.03 5.95
C ILE A 3 22.09 20.35 5.28
N ILE A 4 20.84 20.77 5.45
CA ILE A 4 20.27 21.98 4.87
C ILE A 4 19.68 22.80 6.01
N THR A 5 20.10 24.06 6.10
CA THR A 5 19.73 24.93 7.22
C THR A 5 18.87 26.09 6.72
N TYR A 6 17.70 26.23 7.33
CA TYR A 6 16.74 27.32 7.11
C TYR A 6 16.42 27.59 5.63
N PRO A 7 15.99 26.53 4.88
CA PRO A 7 15.71 26.69 3.45
C PRO A 7 14.55 27.68 3.23
N GLU A 8 14.69 28.53 2.23
CA GLU A 8 13.62 29.43 1.84
C GLU A 8 12.40 28.65 1.31
N ARG A 9 11.18 29.08 1.63
CA ARG A 9 9.94 28.38 1.27
C ARG A 9 9.81 28.12 -0.24
N ASN A 10 10.25 29.05 -1.09
CA ASN A 10 10.22 28.90 -2.54
C ASN A 10 11.13 27.79 -3.08
N THR A 11 12.05 27.27 -2.26
CA THR A 11 12.95 26.15 -2.61
C THR A 11 12.44 24.79 -2.16
N TRP A 12 11.39 24.74 -1.34
CA TRP A 12 10.90 23.49 -0.74
C TRP A 12 10.47 22.46 -1.79
N ALA A 13 9.74 22.88 -2.83
CA ALA A 13 9.30 22.00 -3.88
C ALA A 13 10.45 21.24 -4.57
N ASP A 14 11.60 21.92 -4.79
CA ASP A 14 12.79 21.30 -5.35
C ASP A 14 13.56 20.49 -4.31
N LEU A 15 13.63 21.01 -3.08
CA LEU A 15 14.29 20.34 -1.96
C LEU A 15 13.64 18.98 -1.63
N LEU A 16 12.31 18.92 -1.66
CA LEU A 16 11.53 17.75 -1.30
C LEU A 16 11.31 16.77 -2.47
N LYS A 17 11.90 17.03 -3.63
CA LYS A 17 11.83 16.11 -4.77
C LYS A 17 12.42 14.75 -4.41
N ARG A 18 11.71 13.75 -4.84
CA ARG A 18 12.09 12.35 -4.71
C ARG A 18 12.98 11.92 -5.87
N PRO A 19 13.79 10.88 -5.69
CA PRO A 19 14.51 10.28 -6.81
C PRO A 19 13.53 9.85 -7.89
N THR A 20 13.70 10.37 -9.11
CA THR A 20 12.82 10.01 -10.25
C THR A 20 13.42 8.86 -11.03
N LEU A 21 12.59 7.88 -11.33
CA LEU A 21 12.93 6.78 -12.22
C LEU A 21 12.58 7.16 -13.67
N GLN A 22 13.42 6.77 -14.63
CA GLN A 22 13.15 6.97 -16.05
C GLN A 22 12.03 6.04 -16.50
N THR A 23 10.80 6.55 -16.60
CA THR A 23 9.59 5.76 -16.83
C THR A 23 9.29 5.43 -18.29
N GLU A 24 9.80 6.17 -19.28
CA GLU A 24 9.43 5.96 -20.68
C GLU A 24 10.01 4.66 -21.28
N SER A 25 11.28 4.36 -21.06
CA SER A 25 11.90 3.11 -21.57
C SER A 25 11.32 1.86 -20.88
N LEU A 26 10.85 1.99 -19.64
CA LEU A 26 10.19 0.91 -18.91
C LEU A 26 8.82 0.57 -19.49
N ARG A 27 8.09 1.58 -19.96
CA ARG A 27 6.72 1.42 -20.47
C ARG A 27 6.65 0.48 -21.66
N GLU A 28 7.53 0.61 -22.62
CA GLU A 28 7.55 -0.24 -23.82
C GLU A 28 7.80 -1.71 -23.45
N THR A 29 8.81 -1.96 -22.62
CA THR A 29 9.13 -3.31 -22.13
C THR A 29 7.96 -3.92 -21.36
N VAL A 30 7.32 -3.15 -20.48
CA VAL A 30 6.18 -3.59 -19.69
C VAL A 30 4.99 -3.94 -20.59
N LEU A 31 4.69 -3.09 -21.59
CA LEU A 31 3.59 -3.33 -22.53
C LEU A 31 3.84 -4.59 -23.39
N GLU A 32 5.08 -4.82 -23.83
CA GLU A 32 5.43 -6.03 -24.56
C GLU A 32 5.15 -7.30 -23.71
N ILE A 33 5.61 -7.31 -22.46
CA ILE A 33 5.40 -8.43 -21.55
C ILE A 33 3.89 -8.64 -21.30
N LEU A 34 3.16 -7.58 -20.96
CA LEU A 34 1.73 -7.64 -20.70
C LEU A 34 0.95 -8.19 -21.92
N ASN A 35 1.28 -7.74 -23.13
CA ASN A 35 0.66 -8.23 -24.36
C ASN A 35 0.95 -9.72 -24.58
N ARG A 36 2.18 -10.16 -24.38
CA ARG A 36 2.50 -11.60 -24.52
C ARG A 36 1.71 -12.45 -23.52
N ILE A 37 1.62 -12.01 -22.24
CA ILE A 37 0.82 -12.74 -21.24
C ILE A 37 -0.65 -12.80 -21.67
N LYS A 38 -1.21 -11.71 -22.18
CA LYS A 38 -2.60 -11.65 -22.60
C LYS A 38 -2.95 -12.65 -23.71
N PHE A 39 -2.02 -12.94 -24.63
CA PHE A 39 -2.26 -13.79 -25.79
C PHE A 39 -1.70 -15.20 -25.65
N GLU A 40 -0.64 -15.40 -24.87
CA GLU A 40 0.07 -16.68 -24.77
C GLU A 40 -0.13 -17.37 -23.40
N GLY A 41 -0.79 -16.73 -22.42
CA GLY A 41 -1.15 -17.31 -21.13
C GLY A 41 0.04 -17.86 -20.33
N ASP A 42 -0.13 -19.03 -19.73
CA ASP A 42 0.89 -19.71 -18.91
C ASP A 42 2.21 -19.89 -19.62
N LYS A 43 2.19 -20.12 -20.94
CA LYS A 43 3.42 -20.28 -21.73
C LYS A 43 4.32 -19.06 -21.60
N ALA A 44 3.75 -17.86 -21.77
CA ALA A 44 4.52 -16.63 -21.64
C ALA A 44 5.00 -16.40 -20.18
N VAL A 45 4.17 -16.72 -19.20
CA VAL A 45 4.56 -16.61 -17.77
C VAL A 45 5.78 -17.50 -17.51
N LEU A 46 5.75 -18.77 -17.90
CA LEU A 46 6.85 -19.73 -17.69
C LEU A 46 8.14 -19.30 -18.39
N GLU A 47 8.04 -18.78 -19.63
CA GLU A 47 9.20 -18.26 -20.36
C GLU A 47 9.81 -17.03 -19.66
N TYR A 48 8.99 -16.16 -19.07
CA TYR A 48 9.50 -15.01 -18.33
C TYR A 48 10.07 -15.38 -16.96
N GLU A 49 9.54 -16.41 -16.27
CA GLU A 49 10.16 -16.94 -15.04
C GLU A 49 11.56 -17.51 -15.37
N GLU A 50 11.71 -18.26 -16.49
CA GLU A 50 13.04 -18.75 -16.93
C GLU A 50 13.96 -17.57 -17.29
N LYS A 51 13.44 -16.52 -17.95
CA LYS A 51 14.23 -15.38 -18.39
C LYS A 51 14.68 -14.47 -17.24
N PHE A 52 13.79 -14.13 -16.31
CA PHE A 52 14.03 -13.13 -15.26
C PHE A 52 14.45 -13.75 -13.94
N ASP A 53 13.74 -14.76 -13.48
CA ASP A 53 13.98 -15.44 -12.19
C ASP A 53 14.95 -16.62 -12.32
N LYS A 54 15.36 -16.97 -13.57
CA LYS A 54 16.34 -18.01 -13.88
C LYS A 54 15.92 -19.40 -13.40
N VAL A 55 14.63 -19.66 -13.41
CA VAL A 55 14.03 -20.92 -12.96
C VAL A 55 13.12 -21.50 -14.03
N ARG A 56 13.28 -22.79 -14.31
CA ARG A 56 12.37 -23.54 -15.19
C ARG A 56 11.33 -24.27 -14.34
N LEU A 57 10.07 -23.88 -14.50
CA LEU A 57 8.96 -24.44 -13.77
C LEU A 57 8.15 -25.39 -14.64
N ASN A 58 7.65 -26.49 -14.03
CA ASN A 58 6.67 -27.38 -14.65
C ASN A 58 5.22 -27.01 -14.30
N SER A 59 5.03 -26.24 -13.22
CA SER A 59 3.74 -25.76 -12.74
C SER A 59 3.92 -24.41 -12.07
N LEU A 60 2.98 -23.50 -12.31
CA LEU A 60 2.91 -22.23 -11.61
C LEU A 60 2.26 -22.37 -10.23
N LEU A 61 1.38 -23.36 -10.03
CA LEU A 61 0.68 -23.56 -8.76
C LEU A 61 1.61 -24.22 -7.73
N VAL A 62 1.63 -23.66 -6.53
CA VAL A 62 2.26 -24.26 -5.34
C VAL A 62 1.37 -25.40 -4.85
N SER A 63 1.96 -26.59 -4.64
CA SER A 63 1.22 -27.75 -4.17
C SER A 63 0.93 -27.72 -2.67
N GLU A 64 -0.06 -28.49 -2.23
CA GLU A 64 -0.38 -28.62 -0.79
C GLU A 64 0.80 -29.24 -0.02
N GLU A 65 1.57 -30.15 -0.66
CA GLU A 65 2.75 -30.76 -0.08
C GLU A 65 3.86 -29.70 0.15
N GLU A 66 4.07 -28.78 -0.79
CA GLU A 66 5.03 -27.68 -0.63
C GLU A 66 4.65 -26.78 0.55
N ILE A 67 3.35 -26.48 0.73
CA ILE A 67 2.85 -25.71 1.88
C ILE A 67 3.06 -26.46 3.19
N ALA A 68 2.78 -27.77 3.21
CA ALA A 68 2.95 -28.60 4.40
C ALA A 68 4.41 -28.79 4.79
N GLU A 69 5.32 -28.90 3.81
CA GLU A 69 6.77 -28.96 4.06
C GLU A 69 7.32 -27.61 4.57
N ALA A 70 6.83 -26.50 4.02
CA ALA A 70 7.26 -25.17 4.43
C ALA A 70 6.97 -24.93 5.94
N GLU A 71 5.81 -25.37 6.41
CA GLU A 71 5.46 -25.26 7.84
C GLU A 71 6.49 -25.94 8.76
N LYS A 72 7.07 -27.07 8.33
CA LYS A 72 8.07 -27.78 9.13
C LYS A 72 9.43 -27.06 9.16
N LYS A 73 9.71 -26.21 8.15
CA LYS A 73 10.97 -25.49 8.02
C LYS A 73 11.00 -24.14 8.75
N VAL A 74 9.85 -23.61 9.13
CA VAL A 74 9.76 -22.36 9.91
C VAL A 74 10.00 -22.66 11.39
N SER A 75 10.93 -21.93 12.02
CA SER A 75 11.25 -22.12 13.45
C SER A 75 10.05 -21.78 14.35
N ILE A 76 10.06 -22.32 15.56
CA ILE A 76 8.99 -22.09 16.56
C ILE A 76 8.92 -20.60 16.92
N GLU A 77 10.07 -19.95 17.08
CA GLU A 77 10.18 -18.52 17.39
C GLU A 77 9.58 -17.66 16.28
N LEU A 78 9.90 -17.97 15.01
CA LEU A 78 9.36 -17.23 13.87
C LEU A 78 7.86 -17.45 13.72
N LYS A 79 7.36 -18.67 13.95
CA LYS A 79 5.91 -18.96 13.99
C LYS A 79 5.20 -18.13 15.04
N ALA A 80 5.78 -18.04 16.25
CA ALA A 80 5.22 -17.24 17.34
C ALA A 80 5.16 -15.76 16.97
N ALA A 81 6.24 -15.20 16.39
CA ALA A 81 6.31 -13.82 15.93
C ALA A 81 5.28 -13.52 14.82
N ILE A 82 5.19 -14.38 13.79
CA ILE A 82 4.19 -14.25 12.71
C ILE A 82 2.76 -14.32 13.27
N THR A 83 2.51 -15.21 14.24
CA THR A 83 1.19 -15.34 14.86
C THR A 83 0.81 -14.11 15.68
N LEU A 84 1.76 -13.54 16.43
CA LEU A 84 1.56 -12.27 17.16
C LEU A 84 1.18 -11.15 16.18
N ALA A 85 1.97 -10.97 15.13
CA ALA A 85 1.72 -9.98 14.09
C ALA A 85 0.34 -10.15 13.44
N TYR A 86 0.02 -11.38 13.02
CA TYR A 86 -1.30 -11.72 12.45
C TYR A 86 -2.46 -11.34 13.37
N ASN A 87 -2.37 -11.66 14.66
CA ASN A 87 -3.42 -11.36 15.62
C ASN A 87 -3.63 -9.85 15.80
N ASN A 88 -2.54 -9.08 15.87
CA ASN A 88 -2.61 -7.62 15.99
C ASN A 88 -3.20 -6.98 14.73
N ILE A 89 -2.72 -7.38 13.54
CA ILE A 89 -3.25 -6.93 12.24
C ILE A 89 -4.75 -7.27 12.13
N ARG A 90 -5.12 -8.49 12.50
CA ARG A 90 -6.53 -8.93 12.49
C ARG A 90 -7.38 -8.09 13.42
N THR A 91 -6.91 -7.83 14.64
CA THR A 91 -7.63 -7.02 15.64
C THR A 91 -7.89 -5.62 15.10
N PHE A 92 -6.85 -4.95 14.61
CA PHE A 92 -6.95 -3.59 14.09
C PHE A 92 -7.88 -3.51 12.87
N HIS A 93 -7.74 -4.43 11.89
CA HIS A 93 -8.58 -4.41 10.69
C HIS A 93 -10.02 -4.84 10.94
N THR A 94 -10.27 -5.72 11.92
CA THR A 94 -11.64 -6.10 12.29
C THR A 94 -12.43 -4.91 12.84
N ALA A 95 -11.79 -4.00 13.54
CA ALA A 95 -12.43 -2.79 14.04
C ALA A 95 -12.88 -1.81 12.92
N GLN A 96 -12.39 -2.00 11.68
CA GLN A 96 -12.73 -1.17 10.52
C GLN A 96 -13.98 -1.64 9.76
N VAL A 97 -14.66 -2.69 10.23
CA VAL A 97 -15.84 -3.23 9.54
C VAL A 97 -16.92 -2.16 9.42
N PHE A 98 -17.27 -1.84 8.17
CA PHE A 98 -18.27 -0.81 7.88
C PHE A 98 -19.66 -1.23 8.35
N GLN A 99 -20.27 -0.42 9.19
CA GLN A 99 -21.66 -0.57 9.62
C GLN A 99 -22.53 0.46 8.89
N GLY A 100 -23.29 -0.01 7.90
CA GLY A 100 -24.22 0.84 7.16
C GLY A 100 -25.36 1.35 8.04
N LYS A 101 -25.71 2.62 7.86
CA LYS A 101 -26.84 3.27 8.54
C LYS A 101 -27.92 3.63 7.53
N LYS A 102 -29.18 3.25 7.81
CA LYS A 102 -30.34 3.72 7.04
C LYS A 102 -30.69 5.15 7.46
N ILE A 103 -30.82 6.04 6.50
CA ILE A 103 -31.16 7.46 6.68
C ILE A 103 -32.46 7.74 5.98
N THR A 104 -33.45 8.20 6.70
CA THR A 104 -34.69 8.72 6.13
C THR A 104 -34.48 10.21 5.84
N THR A 105 -34.37 10.54 4.54
CA THR A 105 -34.15 11.93 4.09
C THR A 105 -35.45 12.75 4.11
N LEU A 106 -36.56 12.09 3.80
CA LEU A 106 -37.94 12.61 3.93
C LEU A 106 -38.85 11.41 4.26
N PRO A 107 -40.05 11.65 4.81
CA PRO A 107 -41.02 10.58 5.00
C PRO A 107 -41.23 9.77 3.72
N GLY A 108 -41.06 8.44 3.81
CA GLY A 108 -41.17 7.55 2.65
C GLY A 108 -39.94 7.51 1.72
N VAL A 109 -38.83 8.19 2.06
CA VAL A 109 -37.57 8.15 1.30
C VAL A 109 -36.44 7.70 2.22
N THR A 110 -35.93 6.49 2.03
CA THR A 110 -34.85 5.92 2.84
C THR A 110 -33.67 5.55 1.97
N CYS A 111 -32.46 6.02 2.36
CA CYS A 111 -31.21 5.75 1.66
C CYS A 111 -30.19 5.12 2.61
N TRP A 112 -29.37 4.19 2.10
CA TRP A 112 -28.27 3.60 2.87
C TRP A 112 -27.15 3.08 1.98
N GLN A 113 -26.02 2.77 2.60
CA GLN A 113 -24.91 2.07 1.98
C GLN A 113 -24.75 0.67 2.58
N LYS A 114 -24.40 -0.29 1.74
CA LYS A 114 -24.01 -1.64 2.15
C LYS A 114 -22.58 -1.92 1.65
N ALA A 115 -21.71 -2.35 2.56
CA ALA A 115 -20.41 -2.87 2.19
C ALA A 115 -20.55 -4.26 1.58
N VAL A 116 -19.87 -4.49 0.47
CA VAL A 116 -19.81 -5.77 -0.23
C VAL A 116 -18.35 -6.04 -0.60
N ALA A 117 -17.83 -7.20 -0.25
CA ALA A 117 -16.47 -7.60 -0.59
C ALA A 117 -16.22 -7.55 -2.10
N ILE A 118 -15.00 -7.21 -2.48
CA ILE A 118 -14.48 -7.48 -3.82
C ILE A 118 -14.32 -8.99 -3.93
N GLU A 119 -15.00 -9.62 -4.86
CA GLU A 119 -15.14 -11.08 -4.90
C GLU A 119 -13.82 -11.79 -5.17
N LYS A 120 -13.01 -11.24 -6.12
CA LYS A 120 -11.74 -11.83 -6.57
C LYS A 120 -10.61 -10.83 -6.44
N VAL A 121 -9.62 -11.13 -5.62
CA VAL A 121 -8.46 -10.26 -5.40
C VAL A 121 -7.15 -11.02 -5.60
N GLY A 122 -6.17 -10.34 -6.17
CA GLY A 122 -4.82 -10.83 -6.36
C GLY A 122 -3.84 -10.10 -5.44
N LEU A 123 -3.06 -10.85 -4.70
CA LEU A 123 -2.01 -10.35 -3.82
C LEU A 123 -0.66 -10.61 -4.46
N TYR A 124 0.08 -9.55 -4.72
CA TYR A 124 1.44 -9.65 -5.22
C TYR A 124 2.43 -9.45 -4.07
N ILE A 125 3.28 -10.44 -3.86
CA ILE A 125 4.37 -10.37 -2.88
C ILE A 125 5.68 -10.33 -3.64
N PRO A 126 6.45 -9.25 -3.54
CA PRO A 126 7.70 -9.16 -4.26
C PRO A 126 8.72 -10.18 -3.74
N GLY A 127 9.52 -10.69 -4.67
CA GLY A 127 10.73 -11.43 -4.38
C GLY A 127 11.93 -10.50 -4.33
N GLY A 128 13.12 -11.08 -4.30
CA GLY A 128 14.38 -10.37 -4.36
C GLY A 128 15.24 -10.62 -3.14
N THR A 129 15.75 -9.56 -2.51
CA THR A 129 16.76 -9.69 -1.44
C THR A 129 16.20 -10.06 -0.07
N ALA A 130 14.87 -9.99 0.12
CA ALA A 130 14.21 -10.32 1.39
C ALA A 130 12.87 -11.05 1.15
N PRO A 131 12.53 -12.09 1.94
CA PRO A 131 11.24 -12.76 1.89
C PRO A 131 10.21 -11.95 2.68
N LEU A 132 9.40 -11.14 1.98
CA LEU A 132 8.45 -10.22 2.60
C LEU A 132 7.16 -10.94 3.07
N PHE A 133 7.28 -11.87 4.03
CA PHE A 133 6.14 -12.58 4.61
C PHE A 133 5.21 -11.67 5.43
N SER A 134 5.69 -10.55 5.94
CA SER A 134 4.86 -9.53 6.59
C SER A 134 3.82 -8.96 5.60
N THR A 135 4.21 -8.68 4.36
CA THR A 135 3.29 -8.19 3.32
C THR A 135 2.17 -9.19 3.03
N VAL A 136 2.43 -10.50 3.17
CA VAL A 136 1.35 -11.50 3.08
C VAL A 136 0.29 -11.25 4.15
N LEU A 137 0.70 -11.04 5.40
CA LEU A 137 -0.23 -10.76 6.50
C LEU A 137 -1.00 -9.46 6.29
N MET A 138 -0.29 -8.40 5.86
CA MET A 138 -0.86 -7.07 5.63
C MET A 138 -1.93 -7.04 4.54
N LEU A 139 -1.83 -7.91 3.54
CA LEU A 139 -2.77 -7.97 2.43
C LEU A 139 -3.84 -9.06 2.62
N ALA A 140 -3.43 -10.25 3.04
CA ALA A 140 -4.34 -11.39 3.15
C ALA A 140 -5.33 -11.24 4.31
N THR A 141 -4.89 -10.71 5.46
CA THR A 141 -5.75 -10.57 6.63
C THR A 141 -6.96 -9.66 6.38
N PRO A 142 -6.80 -8.41 5.90
CA PRO A 142 -7.96 -7.58 5.59
C PRO A 142 -8.80 -8.13 4.43
N ALA A 143 -8.22 -8.82 3.44
CA ALA A 143 -8.98 -9.49 2.38
C ALA A 143 -9.92 -10.58 2.93
N GLN A 144 -9.44 -11.37 3.89
CA GLN A 144 -10.24 -12.39 4.58
C GLN A 144 -11.34 -11.77 5.45
N ILE A 145 -11.02 -10.73 6.23
CA ILE A 145 -11.99 -10.01 7.07
C ILE A 145 -13.10 -9.39 6.21
N ALA A 146 -12.76 -8.83 5.05
CA ALA A 146 -13.71 -8.28 4.10
C ALA A 146 -14.66 -9.33 3.52
N GLY A 147 -14.26 -10.61 3.51
CA GLY A 147 -15.03 -11.71 2.95
C GLY A 147 -14.84 -11.87 1.44
N CYS A 148 -13.65 -11.55 0.91
CA CYS A 148 -13.29 -11.85 -0.48
C CYS A 148 -13.37 -13.37 -0.71
N LYS A 149 -14.10 -13.79 -1.76
CA LYS A 149 -14.35 -15.21 -1.99
C LYS A 149 -13.16 -15.94 -2.61
N GLU A 150 -12.44 -15.27 -3.49
CA GLU A 150 -11.27 -15.79 -4.17
C GLU A 150 -10.09 -14.84 -3.93
N ILE A 151 -9.13 -15.33 -3.16
CA ILE A 151 -7.89 -14.62 -2.86
C ILE A 151 -6.75 -15.45 -3.40
N ILE A 152 -6.04 -14.92 -4.38
CA ILE A 152 -4.85 -15.58 -4.93
C ILE A 152 -3.60 -14.79 -4.57
N LEU A 153 -2.47 -15.49 -4.44
CA LEU A 153 -1.18 -14.89 -4.15
C LEU A 153 -0.18 -15.27 -5.23
N CYS A 154 0.49 -14.27 -5.81
CA CYS A 154 1.60 -14.44 -6.73
C CYS A 154 2.89 -13.94 -6.07
N THR A 155 3.95 -14.73 -6.12
CA THR A 155 5.28 -14.39 -5.62
C THR A 155 6.34 -15.14 -6.42
N PRO A 156 7.48 -14.53 -6.75
CA PRO A 156 8.51 -15.22 -7.51
C PRO A 156 9.11 -16.38 -6.69
N PRO A 157 9.42 -17.50 -7.35
CA PRO A 157 10.15 -18.60 -6.74
C PRO A 157 11.65 -18.27 -6.64
N ASP A 158 12.36 -19.08 -5.85
CA ASP A 158 13.81 -19.13 -5.87
C ASP A 158 14.35 -19.92 -7.10
N LYS A 159 15.67 -20.05 -7.21
CA LYS A 159 16.33 -20.76 -8.31
C LYS A 159 16.03 -22.26 -8.35
N GLU A 160 15.58 -22.82 -7.25
CA GLU A 160 15.13 -24.21 -7.11
C GLU A 160 13.64 -24.38 -7.40
N GLY A 161 12.95 -23.29 -7.80
CA GLY A 161 11.51 -23.29 -8.08
C GLY A 161 10.63 -23.37 -6.83
N LYS A 162 11.14 -22.94 -5.66
CA LYS A 162 10.42 -22.98 -4.39
C LYS A 162 10.11 -21.59 -3.88
N ILE A 163 9.01 -21.48 -3.14
CA ILE A 163 8.67 -20.29 -2.41
C ILE A 163 9.26 -20.36 -0.99
N HIS A 164 9.72 -19.22 -0.49
CA HIS A 164 10.30 -19.15 0.85
C HIS A 164 9.32 -19.66 1.92
N PRO A 165 9.76 -20.55 2.83
CA PRO A 165 8.86 -21.20 3.81
C PRO A 165 8.03 -20.25 4.66
N ALA A 166 8.59 -19.11 5.08
CA ALA A 166 7.87 -18.13 5.89
C ALA A 166 6.71 -17.46 5.10
N ILE A 167 6.85 -17.27 3.77
CA ILE A 167 5.76 -16.75 2.91
C ILE A 167 4.61 -17.77 2.87
N LEU A 168 4.91 -19.05 2.65
CA LEU A 168 3.90 -20.11 2.61
C LEU A 168 3.21 -20.30 3.97
N TYR A 169 3.98 -20.21 5.05
CA TYR A 169 3.43 -20.28 6.40
C TYR A 169 2.50 -19.10 6.71
N ALA A 170 2.91 -17.87 6.40
CA ALA A 170 2.09 -16.68 6.59
C ALA A 170 0.80 -16.74 5.75
N ALA A 171 0.90 -17.19 4.48
CA ALA A 171 -0.25 -17.37 3.60
C ALA A 171 -1.23 -18.41 4.16
N LYS A 172 -0.73 -19.56 4.61
CA LYS A 172 -1.55 -20.59 5.25
C LYS A 172 -2.25 -20.08 6.51
N LEU A 173 -1.51 -19.39 7.39
CA LEU A 173 -2.06 -18.78 8.62
C LEU A 173 -3.17 -17.79 8.32
N ALA A 174 -3.01 -16.98 7.25
CA ALA A 174 -4.01 -16.05 6.79
C ALA A 174 -5.11 -16.68 5.91
N GLY A 175 -5.15 -18.01 5.77
CA GLY A 175 -6.19 -18.75 5.05
C GLY A 175 -6.07 -18.70 3.53
N ILE A 176 -4.88 -18.43 2.97
CA ILE A 176 -4.64 -18.43 1.53
C ILE A 176 -4.02 -19.77 1.11
N SER A 177 -4.70 -20.47 0.20
CA SER A 177 -4.25 -21.78 -0.34
C SER A 177 -3.89 -21.73 -1.83
N ARG A 178 -4.36 -20.71 -2.56
CA ARG A 178 -4.05 -20.57 -4.00
C ARG A 178 -2.86 -19.64 -4.19
N ILE A 179 -1.68 -20.24 -4.25
CA ILE A 179 -0.38 -19.53 -4.34
C ILE A 179 0.29 -19.92 -5.65
N PHE A 180 0.80 -18.93 -6.38
CA PHE A 180 1.41 -19.12 -7.70
C PHE A 180 2.84 -18.61 -7.70
N LYS A 181 3.70 -19.39 -8.35
CA LYS A 181 5.12 -19.12 -8.59
C LYS A 181 5.27 -18.19 -9.78
N ALA A 182 4.93 -16.92 -9.57
CA ALA A 182 5.04 -15.90 -10.61
C ALA A 182 5.46 -14.57 -10.00
N GLY A 183 6.51 -13.96 -10.55
CA GLY A 183 7.08 -12.69 -10.13
C GLY A 183 6.81 -11.56 -11.13
N GLY A 184 7.31 -10.35 -10.84
CA GLY A 184 7.43 -9.25 -11.79
C GLY A 184 6.17 -8.84 -12.54
N VAL A 185 6.40 -8.32 -13.75
CA VAL A 185 5.34 -7.88 -14.68
C VAL A 185 4.43 -9.02 -15.08
N GLN A 186 5.00 -10.24 -15.24
CA GLN A 186 4.25 -11.41 -15.68
C GLN A 186 3.20 -11.85 -14.65
N ALA A 187 3.48 -11.73 -13.36
CA ALA A 187 2.49 -11.97 -12.32
C ALA A 187 1.32 -10.97 -12.38
N ILE A 188 1.63 -9.68 -12.57
CA ILE A 188 0.61 -8.63 -12.72
C ILE A 188 -0.26 -8.87 -13.96
N GLY A 189 0.37 -9.19 -15.10
CA GLY A 189 -0.35 -9.52 -16.34
C GLY A 189 -1.24 -10.76 -16.18
N ALA A 190 -0.72 -11.83 -15.56
CA ALA A 190 -1.48 -13.05 -15.32
C ALA A 190 -2.70 -12.80 -14.44
N MET A 191 -2.58 -12.06 -13.36
CA MET A 191 -3.71 -11.68 -12.50
C MET A 191 -4.71 -10.75 -13.20
N ALA A 192 -4.23 -9.85 -14.08
CA ALA A 192 -5.09 -8.89 -14.78
C ALA A 192 -5.91 -9.53 -15.90
N TYR A 193 -5.31 -10.45 -16.65
CA TYR A 193 -5.98 -11.04 -17.84
C TYR A 193 -6.55 -12.43 -17.57
N GLY A 194 -5.99 -13.16 -16.62
CA GLY A 194 -6.21 -14.59 -16.44
C GLY A 194 -5.34 -15.40 -17.40
N THR A 195 -4.91 -16.56 -16.96
CA THR A 195 -4.21 -17.58 -17.75
C THR A 195 -4.85 -18.94 -17.47
N GLU A 196 -4.29 -20.01 -18.02
CA GLU A 196 -4.80 -21.36 -17.79
C GLU A 196 -4.72 -21.76 -16.31
N SER A 197 -3.65 -21.34 -15.61
CA SER A 197 -3.44 -21.65 -14.19
C SER A 197 -3.87 -20.51 -13.25
N ILE A 198 -3.56 -19.26 -13.61
CA ILE A 198 -3.77 -18.10 -12.73
C ILE A 198 -5.08 -17.42 -13.11
N PRO A 199 -6.09 -17.41 -12.20
CA PRO A 199 -7.39 -16.82 -12.53
C PRO A 199 -7.31 -15.29 -12.60
N LYS A 200 -8.13 -14.70 -13.48
CA LYS A 200 -8.35 -13.25 -13.53
C LYS A 200 -8.98 -12.76 -12.23
N VAL A 201 -8.45 -11.65 -11.71
CA VAL A 201 -8.97 -10.99 -10.52
C VAL A 201 -9.62 -9.64 -10.85
N TYR A 202 -10.33 -9.04 -9.88
CA TYR A 202 -10.98 -7.75 -10.04
C TYR A 202 -10.15 -6.60 -9.48
N LYS A 203 -9.23 -6.89 -8.53
CA LYS A 203 -8.30 -5.91 -7.99
C LYS A 203 -6.98 -6.57 -7.60
N ILE A 204 -5.87 -5.90 -7.90
CA ILE A 204 -4.51 -6.34 -7.57
C ILE A 204 -3.96 -5.46 -6.46
N PHE A 205 -3.35 -6.10 -5.46
CA PHE A 205 -2.72 -5.47 -4.30
C PHE A 205 -1.26 -5.90 -4.20
N GLY A 206 -0.45 -5.05 -3.64
CA GLY A 206 0.92 -5.37 -3.26
C GLY A 206 1.95 -4.39 -3.78
N PRO A 207 3.04 -4.19 -3.00
CA PRO A 207 4.17 -3.38 -3.39
C PRO A 207 4.98 -4.08 -4.48
N GLY A 208 5.87 -3.35 -5.14
CA GLY A 208 6.76 -3.91 -6.14
C GLY A 208 7.77 -2.91 -6.63
N ASN A 209 8.76 -3.39 -7.38
CA ASN A 209 9.74 -2.53 -8.03
C ASN A 209 9.10 -1.68 -9.14
N GLN A 210 9.90 -0.81 -9.77
CA GLN A 210 9.46 0.08 -10.84
C GLN A 210 8.73 -0.63 -11.99
N TYR A 211 9.12 -1.87 -12.35
CA TYR A 211 8.47 -2.64 -13.42
C TYR A 211 7.07 -3.11 -12.99
N VAL A 212 6.95 -3.61 -11.77
CA VAL A 212 5.66 -4.01 -11.19
C VAL A 212 4.73 -2.80 -11.05
N THR A 213 5.24 -1.68 -10.58
CA THR A 213 4.49 -0.43 -10.48
C THR A 213 3.99 0.04 -11.85
N ALA A 214 4.87 0.05 -12.85
CA ALA A 214 4.49 0.40 -14.23
C ALA A 214 3.46 -0.59 -14.81
N ALA A 215 3.59 -1.89 -14.54
CA ALA A 215 2.62 -2.90 -14.97
C ALA A 215 1.26 -2.67 -14.30
N LYS A 216 1.21 -2.45 -12.99
CA LYS A 216 -0.03 -2.12 -12.26
C LYS A 216 -0.71 -0.89 -12.86
N GLN A 217 0.03 0.19 -13.11
CA GLN A 217 -0.49 1.39 -13.73
C GLN A 217 -1.06 1.12 -15.12
N GLN A 218 -0.37 0.34 -15.96
CA GLN A 218 -0.85 0.02 -17.31
C GLN A 218 -2.15 -0.78 -17.29
N VAL A 219 -2.23 -1.84 -16.49
CA VAL A 219 -3.44 -2.65 -16.40
C VAL A 219 -4.61 -1.91 -15.73
N SER A 220 -4.32 -0.92 -14.88
CA SER A 220 -5.36 -0.12 -14.21
C SER A 220 -6.10 0.83 -15.13
N LEU A 221 -5.56 1.14 -16.30
CA LEU A 221 -6.21 2.02 -17.26
C LEU A 221 -7.51 1.42 -17.85
N ARG A 222 -7.59 0.09 -17.99
CA ARG A 222 -8.72 -0.57 -18.71
C ARG A 222 -9.08 -1.95 -18.20
N ASP A 223 -8.18 -2.68 -17.54
CA ASP A 223 -8.33 -4.14 -17.39
C ASP A 223 -8.69 -4.58 -15.98
N VAL A 224 -8.04 -4.01 -14.93
CA VAL A 224 -8.21 -4.43 -13.54
C VAL A 224 -7.93 -3.26 -12.59
N ALA A 225 -8.65 -3.17 -11.46
CA ALA A 225 -8.34 -2.18 -10.44
C ALA A 225 -7.02 -2.52 -9.70
N ILE A 226 -6.38 -1.50 -9.14
CA ILE A 226 -5.20 -1.67 -8.28
C ILE A 226 -5.43 -1.01 -6.92
N ASP A 227 -4.58 -1.31 -5.94
CA ASP A 227 -4.60 -0.68 -4.62
C ASP A 227 -4.35 0.82 -4.71
N MET A 228 -3.13 1.22 -5.08
CA MET A 228 -2.74 2.62 -5.26
C MET A 228 -1.51 2.71 -6.18
N PRO A 229 -1.25 3.89 -6.77
CA PRO A 229 0.06 4.19 -7.31
C PRO A 229 1.10 4.21 -6.19
N ALA A 230 2.26 3.61 -6.42
CA ALA A 230 3.36 3.60 -5.47
C ALA A 230 4.69 3.88 -6.18
N GLY A 231 5.62 4.43 -5.47
CA GLY A 231 7.02 4.61 -5.85
C GLY A 231 7.94 3.92 -4.84
N PRO A 232 9.21 4.31 -4.79
CA PRO A 232 10.13 3.87 -3.75
C PRO A 232 9.65 4.24 -2.36
N SER A 233 10.02 3.43 -1.35
CA SER A 233 9.65 3.67 0.04
C SER A 233 10.37 4.89 0.63
N GLU A 234 9.72 5.57 1.57
CA GLU A 234 10.20 6.82 2.13
C GLU A 234 9.78 7.02 3.59
N VAL A 235 10.66 7.63 4.38
CA VAL A 235 10.38 8.04 5.76
C VAL A 235 10.70 9.51 5.97
N ALA A 236 9.87 10.19 6.75
CA ALA A 236 10.18 11.47 7.35
C ALA A 236 10.18 11.33 8.87
N VAL A 237 11.22 11.84 9.52
CA VAL A 237 11.27 12.01 10.97
C VAL A 237 11.13 13.49 11.28
N LEU A 238 10.11 13.87 12.05
CA LEU A 238 9.93 15.21 12.60
C LEU A 238 10.39 15.19 14.04
N ALA A 239 11.43 15.95 14.36
CA ALA A 239 12.09 15.87 15.65
C ALA A 239 12.45 17.25 16.22
N ASP A 240 12.44 17.37 17.55
CA ASP A 240 12.92 18.54 18.27
C ASP A 240 14.21 18.22 19.07
N GLU A 241 14.63 19.11 19.96
CA GLU A 241 15.81 18.94 20.80
C GLU A 241 15.70 17.81 21.84
N THR A 242 14.51 17.26 22.06
CA THR A 242 14.27 16.16 23.00
C THR A 242 14.45 14.78 22.36
N ALA A 243 14.56 14.72 21.03
CA ALA A 243 14.72 13.47 20.28
C ALA A 243 16.08 12.82 20.58
N ASN A 244 16.07 11.49 20.62
CA ASN A 244 17.29 10.71 20.79
C ASN A 244 17.97 10.48 19.42
N PRO A 245 19.18 11.02 19.17
CA PRO A 245 19.85 10.85 17.89
C PRO A 245 20.10 9.39 17.50
N VAL A 246 20.21 8.49 18.47
CA VAL A 246 20.38 7.04 18.22
C VAL A 246 19.11 6.45 17.64
N PHE A 247 17.93 6.87 18.10
CA PHE A 247 16.64 6.41 17.60
C PHE A 247 16.37 6.98 16.21
N VAL A 248 16.49 8.29 16.06
CA VAL A 248 16.36 8.95 14.75
C VAL A 248 17.25 8.31 13.68
N ALA A 249 18.53 8.05 14.02
CA ALA A 249 19.46 7.41 13.10
C ALA A 249 19.00 5.98 12.71
N ALA A 250 18.50 5.22 13.68
CA ALA A 250 17.98 3.87 13.44
C ALA A 250 16.75 3.89 12.49
N ASP A 251 15.84 4.83 12.70
CA ASP A 251 14.64 4.99 11.86
C ASP A 251 14.97 5.46 10.44
N LEU A 252 15.93 6.35 10.26
CA LEU A 252 16.41 6.73 8.92
C LEU A 252 17.10 5.55 8.21
N LEU A 253 17.80 4.69 8.93
CA LEU A 253 18.50 3.54 8.39
C LEU A 253 17.54 2.38 8.07
N SER A 254 16.48 2.17 8.86
CA SER A 254 15.47 1.14 8.58
C SER A 254 14.84 1.36 7.22
N GLN A 255 14.56 2.61 6.85
CA GLN A 255 14.05 2.96 5.53
C GLN A 255 15.13 2.88 4.46
N ALA A 256 16.35 3.33 4.75
CA ALA A 256 17.43 3.37 3.76
C ALA A 256 17.86 1.98 3.26
N GLU A 257 17.67 0.92 4.05
CA GLU A 257 18.02 -0.45 3.66
C GLU A 257 17.00 -1.13 2.72
N HIS A 258 15.81 -0.55 2.51
CA HIS A 258 14.80 -1.10 1.60
C HIS A 258 15.26 -1.13 0.15
N GLY A 259 15.85 -0.03 -0.35
CA GLY A 259 16.30 0.09 -1.72
C GLY A 259 17.20 1.30 -1.96
N THR A 260 17.97 1.24 -3.05
CA THR A 260 18.89 2.35 -3.42
C THR A 260 18.17 3.64 -3.83
N ASP A 261 16.89 3.56 -4.12
CA ASP A 261 15.97 4.61 -4.50
C ASP A 261 15.07 5.08 -3.36
N SER A 262 15.15 4.44 -2.18
CA SER A 262 14.47 4.89 -0.96
C SER A 262 14.96 6.27 -0.52
N GLN A 263 14.13 7.03 0.17
CA GLN A 263 14.48 8.34 0.69
C GLN A 263 14.14 8.46 2.18
N ALA A 264 15.11 8.94 2.97
CA ALA A 264 14.94 9.24 4.39
C ALA A 264 15.18 10.73 4.64
N ILE A 265 14.24 11.40 5.31
CA ILE A 265 14.32 12.84 5.59
C ILE A 265 14.15 13.08 7.09
N LEU A 266 15.08 13.84 7.68
CA LEU A 266 14.87 14.44 8.99
C LEU A 266 14.46 15.90 8.82
N ILE A 267 13.38 16.32 9.48
CA ILE A 267 12.95 17.71 9.61
C ILE A 267 13.01 18.05 11.09
N THR A 268 13.84 19.02 11.47
CA THR A 268 14.09 19.32 12.89
C THR A 268 14.19 20.81 13.17
N THR A 269 13.83 21.19 14.40
CA THR A 269 14.06 22.53 14.95
C THR A 269 15.33 22.60 15.80
N SER A 270 15.98 21.46 16.06
CA SER A 270 17.19 21.38 16.87
C SER A 270 18.46 21.66 16.05
N GLU A 271 19.23 22.67 16.41
CA GLU A 271 20.50 23.00 15.74
C GLU A 271 21.57 21.91 15.86
N THR A 272 21.52 21.11 16.92
CA THR A 272 22.53 20.09 17.23
C THR A 272 22.20 18.73 16.63
N LEU A 273 20.92 18.41 16.48
CA LEU A 273 20.43 17.09 16.08
C LEU A 273 20.95 16.64 14.68
N PRO A 274 21.00 17.48 13.65
CA PRO A 274 21.51 17.05 12.33
C PRO A 274 22.94 16.51 12.39
N LYS A 275 23.81 17.11 13.20
CA LYS A 275 25.20 16.66 13.36
C LYS A 275 25.26 15.34 14.13
N THR A 276 24.61 15.27 15.30
CA THR A 276 24.62 14.05 16.14
C THR A 276 23.97 12.87 15.46
N VAL A 277 22.89 13.08 14.69
CA VAL A 277 22.27 12.03 13.87
C VAL A 277 23.21 11.58 12.75
N THR A 278 23.95 12.49 12.11
CA THR A 278 24.93 12.09 11.08
C THR A 278 25.99 11.17 11.66
N GLU A 279 26.57 11.52 12.82
CA GLU A 279 27.57 10.70 13.52
C GLU A 279 27.01 9.30 13.89
N GLU A 280 25.76 9.26 14.36
CA GLU A 280 25.07 8.01 14.69
C GLU A 280 24.72 7.16 13.45
N VAL A 281 24.28 7.79 12.37
CA VAL A 281 24.03 7.11 11.10
C VAL A 281 25.31 6.44 10.60
N GLU A 282 26.45 7.13 10.61
CA GLU A 282 27.74 6.57 10.19
C GLU A 282 28.14 5.37 11.07
N ARG A 283 27.98 5.51 12.39
CA ARG A 283 28.30 4.46 13.37
C ARG A 283 27.43 3.21 13.17
N GLN A 284 26.12 3.36 13.01
CA GLN A 284 25.17 2.26 12.86
C GLN A 284 25.28 1.62 11.45
N LEU A 285 25.42 2.43 10.41
CA LEU A 285 25.58 1.97 9.02
C LEU A 285 26.75 1.01 8.85
N ALA A 286 27.88 1.27 9.55
CA ALA A 286 29.06 0.41 9.50
C ALA A 286 28.78 -1.03 9.95
N GLN A 287 27.73 -1.26 10.75
CA GLN A 287 27.35 -2.56 11.31
C GLN A 287 26.26 -3.27 10.48
N LEU A 288 25.62 -2.58 9.51
CA LEU A 288 24.53 -3.16 8.75
C LEU A 288 25.02 -4.14 7.67
N PRO A 289 24.42 -5.33 7.55
CA PRO A 289 24.71 -6.25 6.46
C PRO A 289 24.45 -5.65 5.07
N ARG A 290 23.41 -4.79 4.97
CA ARG A 290 22.97 -4.13 3.71
C ARG A 290 23.52 -2.71 3.54
N LYS A 291 24.64 -2.39 4.16
CA LYS A 291 25.27 -1.05 4.18
C LYS A 291 25.46 -0.41 2.81
N GLU A 292 25.74 -1.19 1.77
CA GLU A 292 25.94 -0.63 0.42
C GLU A 292 24.63 -0.07 -0.17
N ILE A 293 23.50 -0.76 0.06
CA ILE A 293 22.17 -0.31 -0.35
C ILE A 293 21.79 0.95 0.42
N ALA A 294 21.90 0.88 1.76
CA ALA A 294 21.59 1.99 2.63
C ALA A 294 22.46 3.23 2.33
N SER A 295 23.76 3.06 2.08
CA SER A 295 24.64 4.17 1.70
C SER A 295 24.19 4.92 0.45
N ARG A 296 23.71 4.19 -0.57
CA ARG A 296 23.20 4.79 -1.81
C ARG A 296 21.90 5.55 -1.58
N SER A 297 20.98 4.99 -0.81
CA SER A 297 19.73 5.65 -0.40
C SER A 297 20.01 6.93 0.39
N LEU A 298 20.93 6.87 1.36
CA LEU A 298 21.33 8.02 2.18
C LEU A 298 21.97 9.16 1.37
N ALA A 299 22.55 8.88 0.19
CA ALA A 299 23.07 9.93 -0.68
C ALA A 299 21.98 10.87 -1.22
N ALA A 300 20.75 10.37 -1.39
CA ALA A 300 19.57 11.15 -1.78
C ALA A 300 18.75 11.67 -0.59
N SER A 301 19.13 11.29 0.64
CA SER A 301 18.46 11.62 1.90
C SER A 301 18.95 12.96 2.46
N LYS A 302 18.13 13.62 3.30
CA LYS A 302 18.38 15.01 3.73
C LYS A 302 18.09 15.17 5.22
N LEU A 303 18.88 16.02 5.88
CA LEU A 303 18.66 16.51 7.23
C LEU A 303 18.34 18.00 7.14
N ILE A 304 17.12 18.40 7.49
CA ILE A 304 16.61 19.75 7.24
C ILE A 304 16.36 20.42 8.59
N LEU A 305 17.12 21.48 8.86
CA LEU A 305 16.90 22.35 10.02
C LEU A 305 15.97 23.49 9.62
N VAL A 306 14.85 23.61 10.31
CA VAL A 306 13.84 24.66 10.11
C VAL A 306 13.77 25.58 11.33
N LYS A 307 13.12 26.76 11.20
CA LYS A 307 13.15 27.80 12.24
C LYS A 307 12.30 27.48 13.47
N ASN A 308 11.19 26.78 13.24
CA ASN A 308 10.20 26.49 14.29
C ASN A 308 9.33 25.29 13.89
N ILE A 309 8.50 24.84 14.83
CA ILE A 309 7.63 23.69 14.64
C ILE A 309 6.55 23.93 13.57
N ASP A 310 6.13 25.15 13.33
CA ASP A 310 5.13 25.47 12.31
C ASP A 310 5.70 25.20 10.92
N GLU A 311 6.94 25.66 10.65
CA GLU A 311 7.65 25.32 9.41
C GLU A 311 7.89 23.81 9.27
N ALA A 312 8.21 23.12 10.38
CA ALA A 312 8.40 21.67 10.37
C ALA A 312 7.13 20.92 9.95
N VAL A 313 5.99 21.27 10.53
CA VAL A 313 4.69 20.69 10.20
C VAL A 313 4.28 21.01 8.77
N GLU A 314 4.42 22.25 8.33
CA GLU A 314 4.11 22.66 6.95
C GLU A 314 4.96 21.88 5.95
N MET A 315 6.28 21.78 6.18
CA MET A 315 7.19 21.04 5.31
C MET A 315 6.86 19.55 5.27
N THR A 316 6.55 18.95 6.41
CA THR A 316 6.12 17.55 6.52
C THR A 316 4.85 17.30 5.72
N ASN A 317 3.83 18.15 5.85
CA ASN A 317 2.59 18.06 5.07
C ASN A 317 2.81 18.29 3.57
N GLU A 318 3.76 19.16 3.18
CA GLU A 318 4.13 19.35 1.79
C GLU A 318 4.84 18.13 1.22
N TYR A 319 5.74 17.53 1.97
CA TYR A 319 6.39 16.28 1.59
C TYR A 319 5.39 15.12 1.50
N ALA A 320 4.44 15.03 2.41
CA ALA A 320 3.44 13.96 2.47
C ALA A 320 4.09 12.57 2.45
N PRO A 321 4.86 12.21 3.49
CA PRO A 321 5.64 10.98 3.54
C PRO A 321 4.76 9.73 3.58
N GLU A 322 5.31 8.62 3.14
CA GLU A 322 4.77 7.27 3.38
C GLU A 322 4.70 6.99 4.89
N HIS A 323 5.85 7.06 5.54
CA HIS A 323 5.99 6.91 6.99
C HIS A 323 6.40 8.24 7.61
N LEU A 324 5.68 8.68 8.64
CA LEU A 324 6.01 9.85 9.43
C LEU A 324 6.25 9.44 10.89
N ILE A 325 7.46 9.67 11.40
CA ILE A 325 7.77 9.48 12.81
C ILE A 325 7.86 10.85 13.47
N ILE A 326 7.17 11.05 14.60
CA ILE A 326 7.16 12.31 15.33
C ILE A 326 7.87 12.08 16.68
N GLU A 327 9.13 12.50 16.75
CA GLU A 327 9.97 12.45 17.94
C GLU A 327 10.14 13.84 18.57
N THR A 328 9.05 14.38 19.08
CA THR A 328 8.99 15.68 19.76
C THR A 328 8.37 15.55 21.12
N LYS A 329 8.61 16.53 22.01
CA LYS A 329 7.97 16.57 23.32
C LYS A 329 6.45 16.58 23.22
N ASP A 330 5.91 17.38 22.31
CA ASP A 330 4.47 17.62 22.16
C ASP A 330 3.88 16.85 20.94
N TYR A 331 4.37 15.60 20.72
CA TYR A 331 4.00 14.79 19.55
C TYR A 331 2.49 14.60 19.35
N LEU A 332 1.69 14.54 20.42
CA LEU A 332 0.23 14.41 20.31
C LEU A 332 -0.41 15.67 19.72
N GLU A 333 -0.01 16.86 20.20
CA GLU A 333 -0.49 18.12 19.66
C GLU A 333 -0.07 18.33 18.21
N ILE A 334 1.17 18.00 17.89
CA ILE A 334 1.70 18.07 16.53
C ILE A 334 0.95 17.11 15.60
N SER A 335 0.60 15.92 16.08
CA SER A 335 -0.10 14.92 15.25
C SER A 335 -1.46 15.42 14.75
N GLU A 336 -2.19 16.24 15.53
CA GLU A 336 -3.46 16.83 15.12
C GLU A 336 -3.33 17.83 13.94
N ARG A 337 -2.11 18.28 13.66
CA ARG A 337 -1.79 19.21 12.58
C ARG A 337 -1.26 18.49 11.32
N ILE A 338 -1.05 17.19 11.40
CA ILE A 338 -0.62 16.38 10.25
C ILE A 338 -1.84 16.00 9.43
N VAL A 339 -1.83 16.40 8.16
CA VAL A 339 -2.94 16.14 7.22
C VAL A 339 -2.52 15.26 6.03
N ASN A 340 -1.21 15.08 5.82
CA ASN A 340 -0.67 14.35 4.69
C ASN A 340 0.45 13.40 5.15
N ALA A 341 0.11 12.15 5.43
CA ALA A 341 1.03 11.05 5.68
C ALA A 341 0.35 9.70 5.39
N GLY A 342 1.10 8.70 4.99
CA GLY A 342 0.57 7.34 4.82
C GLY A 342 0.31 6.66 6.17
N SER A 343 1.26 6.74 7.10
CA SER A 343 1.14 6.30 8.49
C SER A 343 1.93 7.23 9.41
N VAL A 344 1.45 7.44 10.64
CA VAL A 344 2.10 8.32 11.63
C VAL A 344 2.45 7.53 12.88
N PHE A 345 3.71 7.61 13.30
CA PHE A 345 4.29 6.96 14.47
C PHE A 345 4.57 8.01 15.55
N LEU A 346 4.01 7.83 16.73
CA LEU A 346 3.95 8.86 17.76
C LEU A 346 4.87 8.57 18.92
N GLY A 347 5.81 9.49 19.17
CA GLY A 347 6.73 9.45 20.29
C GLY A 347 7.93 8.54 20.07
N TYR A 348 8.85 8.59 21.01
CA TYR A 348 10.21 8.02 20.93
C TYR A 348 10.29 6.48 20.84
N TYR A 349 9.21 5.77 21.20
CA TYR A 349 9.15 4.30 21.19
C TYR A 349 8.29 3.71 20.09
N SER A 350 7.99 4.50 19.08
CA SER A 350 7.14 4.09 17.94
C SER A 350 7.95 4.10 16.63
N PRO A 351 8.91 3.16 16.44
CA PRO A 351 9.67 3.08 15.22
C PRO A 351 8.80 2.62 14.05
N GLU A 352 9.18 2.94 12.82
CA GLU A 352 8.56 2.45 11.58
C GLU A 352 8.40 0.92 11.59
N SER A 353 9.44 0.19 12.04
CA SER A 353 9.42 -1.27 12.12
C SER A 353 8.26 -1.84 12.95
N ALA A 354 7.73 -1.10 13.92
CA ALA A 354 6.55 -1.55 14.67
C ALA A 354 5.34 -1.66 13.76
N GLY A 355 5.11 -0.67 12.89
CA GLY A 355 4.03 -0.70 11.89
C GLY A 355 4.25 -1.74 10.80
N ASP A 356 5.50 -1.90 10.38
CA ASP A 356 5.86 -2.85 9.32
C ASP A 356 5.64 -4.31 9.71
N TYR A 357 5.76 -4.62 10.99
CA TYR A 357 5.72 -6.03 11.42
C TYR A 357 4.59 -6.36 12.39
N ALA A 358 4.38 -5.60 13.46
CA ALA A 358 3.67 -6.17 14.60
C ALA A 358 2.65 -5.27 15.30
N SER A 359 2.62 -3.95 15.10
CA SER A 359 1.68 -3.06 15.81
C SER A 359 0.22 -3.29 15.43
N GLY A 360 -0.02 -3.72 14.19
CA GLY A 360 -1.37 -4.03 13.69
C GLY A 360 -1.85 -3.13 12.55
N THR A 361 -1.20 -1.98 12.33
CA THR A 361 -1.46 -1.12 11.16
C THR A 361 -0.95 -1.78 9.87
N ASN A 362 -1.24 -1.19 8.72
CA ASN A 362 -0.83 -1.73 7.42
C ASN A 362 0.36 -0.95 6.87
N HIS A 363 1.37 -1.66 6.38
CA HIS A 363 2.55 -1.06 5.78
C HIS A 363 2.46 -0.85 4.26
N THR A 364 1.38 -1.28 3.62
CA THR A 364 1.17 -0.98 2.20
C THR A 364 0.56 0.41 2.10
N LEU A 365 1.41 1.40 1.96
CA LEU A 365 1.11 2.82 2.10
C LEU A 365 1.34 3.59 0.79
N PRO A 366 0.71 4.74 0.61
CA PRO A 366 0.98 5.61 -0.53
C PRO A 366 2.34 6.28 -0.38
N THR A 367 3.18 6.17 -1.41
CA THR A 367 4.50 6.81 -1.51
C THR A 367 4.45 7.99 -2.47
N ASN A 368 5.58 8.63 -2.71
CA ASN A 368 5.75 9.67 -3.75
C ASN A 368 4.74 10.83 -3.63
N GLY A 369 4.39 11.21 -2.39
CA GLY A 369 3.43 12.28 -2.12
C GLY A 369 1.97 11.91 -2.39
N TYR A 370 1.68 10.68 -2.78
CA TYR A 370 0.30 10.23 -2.98
C TYR A 370 -0.51 10.17 -1.69
N ALA A 371 0.12 10.25 -0.51
CA ALA A 371 -0.56 10.39 0.77
C ALA A 371 -1.47 11.64 0.87
N LYS A 372 -1.32 12.61 -0.05
CA LYS A 372 -2.24 13.76 -0.21
C LYS A 372 -3.64 13.36 -0.71
N ALA A 373 -3.78 12.19 -1.34
CA ALA A 373 -5.03 11.80 -1.99
C ALA A 373 -5.40 10.32 -1.79
N TYR A 374 -4.48 9.48 -1.38
CA TYR A 374 -4.68 8.05 -1.18
C TYR A 374 -4.40 7.66 0.27
N SER A 375 -5.22 6.76 0.78
CA SER A 375 -4.97 6.08 2.05
C SER A 375 -4.14 4.81 1.85
N GLY A 376 -3.46 4.38 2.88
CA GLY A 376 -2.87 3.03 2.94
C GLY A 376 -3.92 1.93 2.81
N VAL A 377 -3.47 0.72 2.59
CA VAL A 377 -4.35 -0.45 2.54
C VAL A 377 -5.05 -0.63 3.88
N SER A 378 -6.36 -0.76 3.82
CA SER A 378 -7.25 -0.97 4.95
C SER A 378 -8.36 -1.94 4.57
N LEU A 379 -9.29 -2.22 5.46
CA LEU A 379 -10.45 -3.04 5.11
C LEU A 379 -11.28 -2.43 3.97
N ASP A 380 -11.38 -1.09 3.92
CA ASP A 380 -12.08 -0.37 2.85
C ASP A 380 -11.48 -0.63 1.46
N SER A 381 -10.20 -1.00 1.38
CA SER A 381 -9.55 -1.33 0.11
C SER A 381 -10.09 -2.61 -0.54
N PHE A 382 -10.70 -3.51 0.25
CA PHE A 382 -11.22 -4.82 -0.17
C PHE A 382 -12.73 -4.88 -0.29
N ILE A 383 -13.42 -3.76 -0.04
CA ILE A 383 -14.88 -3.68 -0.15
C ILE A 383 -15.32 -2.61 -1.15
N ARG A 384 -16.57 -2.71 -1.55
CA ARG A 384 -17.30 -1.66 -2.30
C ARG A 384 -18.51 -1.28 -1.48
N LYS A 385 -18.83 0.01 -1.43
CA LYS A 385 -20.05 0.52 -0.79
C LYS A 385 -21.10 0.77 -1.86
N ILE A 386 -22.13 -0.07 -1.90
CA ILE A 386 -23.25 0.04 -2.83
C ILE A 386 -24.34 0.85 -2.15
N THR A 387 -24.86 1.84 -2.85
CA THR A 387 -26.00 2.65 -2.39
C THR A 387 -27.30 1.96 -2.69
N PHE A 388 -28.23 2.04 -1.73
CA PHE A 388 -29.59 1.56 -1.84
C PHE A 388 -30.53 2.70 -1.53
N GLN A 389 -31.67 2.75 -2.22
CA GLN A 389 -32.74 3.69 -1.97
C GLN A 389 -34.08 2.95 -2.07
N GLU A 390 -34.92 3.22 -1.11
CA GLU A 390 -36.29 2.72 -1.03
C GLU A 390 -37.22 3.92 -0.94
N ILE A 391 -38.16 4.02 -1.89
CA ILE A 391 -39.08 5.13 -1.99
C ILE A 391 -40.51 4.58 -2.01
N THR A 392 -41.35 5.00 -1.07
CA THR A 392 -42.76 4.63 -1.02
C THR A 392 -43.60 5.52 -1.94
N PRO A 393 -44.89 5.16 -2.22
CA PRO A 393 -45.80 6.04 -2.96
C PRO A 393 -45.90 7.44 -2.33
N GLU A 394 -45.93 7.56 -1.03
CA GLU A 394 -45.94 8.85 -0.31
C GLU A 394 -44.62 9.59 -0.52
N GLY A 395 -43.50 8.89 -0.45
CA GLY A 395 -42.18 9.46 -0.68
C GLY A 395 -42.03 10.01 -2.10
N ILE A 396 -42.44 9.27 -3.14
CA ILE A 396 -42.37 9.78 -4.51
C ILE A 396 -43.33 10.95 -4.74
N ALA A 397 -44.47 10.97 -4.09
CA ALA A 397 -45.38 12.12 -4.12
C ALA A 397 -44.76 13.41 -3.57
N MET A 398 -43.89 13.27 -2.55
CA MET A 398 -43.17 14.40 -1.95
C MET A 398 -42.02 14.91 -2.81
N ILE A 399 -41.16 14.04 -3.32
CA ILE A 399 -39.96 14.46 -4.06
C ILE A 399 -40.17 14.55 -5.57
N GLY A 400 -41.20 13.90 -6.11
CA GLY A 400 -41.43 13.78 -7.54
C GLY A 400 -41.58 15.13 -8.27
N PRO A 401 -42.35 16.11 -7.77
CA PRO A 401 -42.46 17.41 -8.42
C PRO A 401 -41.07 18.12 -8.55
N ALA A 402 -40.22 18.01 -7.56
CA ALA A 402 -38.85 18.56 -7.64
C ALA A 402 -38.01 17.87 -8.71
N ILE A 403 -38.11 16.52 -8.80
CA ILE A 403 -37.37 15.72 -9.82
C ILE A 403 -37.85 16.11 -11.20
N GLU A 404 -39.18 16.24 -11.43
CA GLU A 404 -39.74 16.63 -12.72
C GLU A 404 -39.22 18.00 -13.17
N VAL A 405 -39.15 18.98 -12.26
CA VAL A 405 -38.65 20.34 -12.54
C VAL A 405 -37.16 20.27 -12.89
N MET A 406 -36.34 19.56 -12.09
CA MET A 406 -34.90 19.43 -12.33
C MET A 406 -34.62 18.73 -13.66
N ALA A 407 -35.25 17.59 -13.93
CA ALA A 407 -35.05 16.83 -15.16
C ALA A 407 -35.49 17.61 -16.41
N ALA A 408 -36.58 18.38 -16.33
CA ALA A 408 -37.01 19.24 -17.42
C ALA A 408 -36.01 20.36 -17.73
N ASN A 409 -35.39 20.97 -16.68
CA ASN A 409 -34.38 22.00 -16.86
C ASN A 409 -33.04 21.46 -17.37
N GLU A 410 -32.73 20.19 -17.11
CA GLU A 410 -31.58 19.47 -17.68
C GLU A 410 -31.91 18.90 -19.10
N GLN A 411 -33.10 19.11 -19.61
CA GLN A 411 -33.55 18.59 -20.91
C GLN A 411 -33.57 17.06 -20.98
N LEU A 412 -33.82 16.40 -19.84
CA LEU A 412 -33.87 14.95 -19.69
C LEU A 412 -35.33 14.47 -19.55
N ASP A 413 -36.11 14.55 -20.64
CA ASP A 413 -37.56 14.25 -20.62
C ASP A 413 -37.87 12.80 -20.22
N ALA A 414 -37.03 11.83 -20.57
CA ALA A 414 -37.22 10.45 -20.14
C ALA A 414 -37.04 10.29 -18.61
N HIS A 415 -36.13 11.03 -17.97
CA HIS A 415 -35.97 11.07 -16.50
C HIS A 415 -37.19 11.68 -15.85
N LYS A 416 -37.71 12.81 -16.39
CA LYS A 416 -38.93 13.44 -15.93
C LYS A 416 -40.12 12.44 -16.03
N ASN A 417 -40.31 11.82 -17.20
CA ASN A 417 -41.40 10.89 -17.44
C ASN A 417 -41.37 9.68 -16.51
N ALA A 418 -40.15 9.19 -16.16
CA ALA A 418 -40.00 8.09 -15.19
C ALA A 418 -40.67 8.39 -13.84
N VAL A 419 -40.73 9.64 -13.44
CA VAL A 419 -41.39 10.12 -12.20
C VAL A 419 -42.86 10.40 -12.48
N SER A 420 -43.17 11.12 -13.56
CA SER A 420 -44.56 11.52 -13.92
C SER A 420 -45.51 10.33 -13.97
N VAL A 421 -45.11 9.20 -14.60
CA VAL A 421 -45.92 7.98 -14.68
C VAL A 421 -46.16 7.30 -13.32
N ARG A 422 -45.38 7.62 -12.30
CA ARG A 422 -45.54 7.14 -10.91
C ARG A 422 -46.39 8.05 -10.05
N LEU A 423 -46.54 9.30 -10.45
CA LEU A 423 -47.41 10.29 -9.80
C LEU A 423 -48.84 10.26 -10.35
N ASN A 424 -48.98 9.96 -11.64
CA ASN A 424 -50.29 9.96 -12.31
C ASN A 424 -50.90 8.54 -12.26
N LYS A 425 -51.32 8.09 -11.09
CA LYS A 425 -52.07 6.85 -10.91
C LYS A 425 -53.57 7.05 -11.03
#